data_ce9bea672f2e83ced6f3edd30fa573a7
#
_entry.id   ce9bea672f2e83ced6f3edd30fa573a7
#
_cell.length_a   1.000
_cell.length_b   1.000
_cell.length_c   1.000
_cell.angle_alpha   90.00
_cell.angle_beta   90.00
_cell.angle_gamma   90.00
#
_symmetry.space_group_name_H-M   'P 1'
#
loop_
_entity.id
_entity.type
_entity.pdbx_description
1 polymer ?
#
loop_
_entity_poly.entity_id
_entity_poly.type
_entity_poly.pdbx_seq_one_letter_code
_entity_poly.pdbx_strand_id
1 'polypeptide(L)'
;MDNSLSYADIIQKTLQEATKDQPRIQPIQLYPVCDRDSGHFLVLATGWDKQHWINAILFHAHLVDREVIIEEDNFEEGLSSQLIAAGIDAKNIRTSITKQKNAA
;
A
#
# COMPACT_ATOMS: atom_id res chain seq x y z
N MET A 1 -17.63 23.82 -2.58
CA MET A 1 -16.40 23.18 -2.96
C MET A 1 -15.99 22.11 -1.96
N ASP A 2 -15.63 21.05 -2.48
CA ASP A 2 -15.29 19.91 -1.65
C ASP A 2 -13.82 19.94 -1.27
N ASN A 3 -13.53 19.92 0.02
CA ASN A 3 -12.16 19.94 0.50
C ASN A 3 -11.61 18.56 0.80
N SER A 4 -12.44 17.54 0.64
CA SER A 4 -11.96 16.21 0.98
C SER A 4 -11.04 15.70 -0.13
N LEU A 5 -10.06 14.95 0.29
CA LEU A 5 -9.15 14.31 -0.64
C LEU A 5 -9.83 13.09 -1.26
N SER A 6 -9.51 12.82 -2.50
CA SER A 6 -9.97 11.58 -3.10
C SER A 6 -9.27 10.41 -2.45
N TYR A 7 -9.84 9.23 -2.58
CA TYR A 7 -9.20 8.04 -2.03
C TYR A 7 -7.83 7.81 -2.68
N ALA A 8 -7.69 8.14 -3.97
CA ALA A 8 -6.40 8.03 -4.63
C ALA A 8 -5.37 8.93 -3.97
N ASP A 9 -5.76 10.16 -3.64
CA ASP A 9 -4.85 11.09 -2.97
C ASP A 9 -4.43 10.53 -1.61
N ILE A 10 -5.39 10.00 -0.88
CA ILE A 10 -5.12 9.49 0.46
C ILE A 10 -4.17 8.30 0.40
N ILE A 11 -4.41 7.38 -0.53
CA ILE A 11 -3.55 6.21 -0.65
C ILE A 11 -2.13 6.64 -1.03
N GLN A 12 -2.02 7.50 -2.02
CA GLN A 12 -0.69 7.95 -2.46
C GLN A 12 0.06 8.62 -1.33
N LYS A 13 -0.60 9.50 -0.60
CA LYS A 13 0.05 10.19 0.50
C LYS A 13 0.46 9.21 1.60
N THR A 14 -0.39 8.25 1.89
CA THR A 14 -0.09 7.26 2.93
C THR A 14 1.14 6.44 2.56
N LEU A 15 1.24 6.01 1.31
CA LEU A 15 2.39 5.24 0.88
C LEU A 15 3.66 6.09 0.89
N GLN A 16 3.56 7.34 0.48
CA GLN A 16 4.71 8.22 0.51
C GLN A 16 5.19 8.45 1.93
N GLU A 17 4.27 8.63 2.88
CA GLU A 17 4.65 8.80 4.27
C GLU A 17 5.26 7.53 4.85
N ALA A 18 4.75 6.38 4.45
CA ALA A 18 5.24 5.12 4.99
C ALA A 18 6.66 4.80 4.51
N THR A 19 7.10 5.39 3.41
CA THR A 19 8.38 5.06 2.80
C THR A 19 9.42 6.16 2.91
N LYS A 20 9.07 7.32 3.43
CA LYS A 20 9.98 8.46 3.32
C LYS A 20 11.09 8.46 4.36
N ASP A 21 10.89 7.86 5.52
CA ASP A 21 11.83 7.95 6.63
C ASP A 21 12.64 6.69 6.79
N GLN A 22 13.21 6.19 5.72
CA GLN A 22 14.02 4.99 5.82
C GLN A 22 15.49 5.34 5.90
N PRO A 23 16.27 4.57 6.67
CA PRO A 23 17.70 4.84 6.77
C PRO A 23 18.40 4.64 5.43
N ARG A 24 19.33 5.53 5.13
CA ARG A 24 20.06 5.44 3.87
C ARG A 24 20.92 4.22 3.77
N ILE A 25 21.42 3.77 4.92
CA ILE A 25 22.35 2.66 4.95
C ILE A 25 21.67 1.31 4.95
N GLN A 26 20.35 1.30 4.96
CA GLN A 26 19.64 0.03 4.87
C GLN A 26 19.87 -0.57 3.50
N PRO A 27 20.23 -1.86 3.46
CA PRO A 27 20.45 -2.49 2.15
C PRO A 27 19.18 -2.64 1.33
N ILE A 28 18.03 -2.70 1.99
CA ILE A 28 16.75 -2.82 1.28
C ILE A 28 15.99 -1.51 1.44
N GLN A 29 15.57 -0.96 0.32
CA GLN A 29 14.86 0.31 0.29
C GLN A 29 13.43 0.09 -0.19
N LEU A 30 12.53 0.96 0.30
CA LEU A 30 11.12 0.90 -0.06
C LEU A 30 10.80 2.04 -1.01
N TYR A 31 9.99 1.74 -2.02
CA TYR A 31 9.59 2.72 -3.03
C TYR A 31 8.09 2.70 -3.22
N PRO A 32 7.42 3.85 -3.11
CA PRO A 32 6.00 3.92 -3.44
C PRO A 32 5.82 4.00 -4.94
N VAL A 33 4.90 3.22 -5.47
CA VAL A 33 4.56 3.23 -6.87
C VAL A 33 3.06 3.42 -6.98
N CYS A 34 2.66 4.55 -7.53
CA CYS A 34 1.25 4.92 -7.57
C CYS A 34 0.85 5.17 -9.01
N ASP A 35 -0.03 4.32 -9.53
CA ASP A 35 -0.57 4.48 -10.86
C ASP A 35 -2.06 4.81 -10.71
N ARG A 36 -2.38 6.08 -10.84
CA ARG A 36 -3.74 6.53 -10.61
C ARG A 36 -4.66 6.15 -11.75
N ASP A 37 -4.12 5.96 -12.94
CA ASP A 37 -4.93 5.57 -14.09
C ASP A 37 -5.48 4.16 -13.94
N SER A 38 -4.64 3.22 -13.52
CA SER A 38 -5.10 1.85 -13.34
C SER A 38 -5.68 1.64 -11.94
N GLY A 39 -5.41 2.55 -11.01
CA GLY A 39 -5.88 2.39 -9.64
C GLY A 39 -5.04 1.46 -8.81
N HIS A 40 -3.81 1.19 -9.21
CA HIS A 40 -2.92 0.30 -8.47
C HIS A 40 -1.88 1.09 -7.71
N PHE A 41 -1.73 0.77 -6.43
CA PHE A 41 -0.82 1.47 -5.54
C PHE A 41 0.03 0.43 -4.82
N LEU A 42 1.35 0.57 -4.96
CA LEU A 42 2.28 -0.45 -4.48
C LEU A 42 3.37 0.17 -3.62
N VAL A 43 3.93 -0.66 -2.74
CA VAL A 43 5.22 -0.36 -2.13
C VAL A 43 6.15 -1.51 -2.51
N LEU A 44 7.23 -1.16 -3.21
CA LEU A 44 8.23 -2.13 -3.61
C LEU A 44 9.39 -2.12 -2.63
N ALA A 45 9.90 -3.30 -2.33
CA ALA A 45 11.10 -3.46 -1.52
C ALA A 45 12.18 -4.04 -2.40
N THR A 46 13.27 -3.31 -2.60
CA THR A 46 14.38 -3.79 -3.43
C THR A 46 15.70 -3.53 -2.75
N GLY A 47 16.65 -4.41 -3.00
CA GLY A 47 17.98 -4.26 -2.45
C GLY A 47 18.64 -5.60 -2.22
N TRP A 48 19.84 -5.52 -1.64
CA TRP A 48 20.61 -6.73 -1.35
C TRP A 48 20.42 -7.15 0.10
N ASP A 49 20.09 -8.41 0.29
CA ASP A 49 20.10 -9.01 1.61
C ASP A 49 21.21 -10.06 1.59
N LYS A 50 22.39 -9.63 2.07
CA LYS A 50 23.60 -10.43 2.00
C LYS A 50 23.90 -10.71 0.54
N GLN A 51 23.76 -11.95 0.08
CA GLN A 51 24.04 -12.30 -1.29
C GLN A 51 22.80 -12.46 -2.14
N HIS A 52 21.64 -12.13 -1.59
CA HIS A 52 20.38 -12.28 -2.31
C HIS A 52 19.81 -10.94 -2.70
N TRP A 53 19.44 -10.82 -3.95
CA TRP A 53 18.73 -9.63 -4.42
C TRP A 53 17.27 -9.77 -4.07
N ILE A 54 16.76 -8.81 -3.32
CA ILE A 54 15.35 -8.78 -2.94
C ILE A 54 14.62 -7.86 -3.91
N ASN A 55 13.49 -8.34 -4.40
CA ASN A 55 12.64 -7.55 -5.29
C ASN A 55 11.22 -8.05 -5.05
N ALA A 56 10.54 -7.39 -4.11
CA ALA A 56 9.27 -7.90 -3.64
C ALA A 56 8.27 -6.77 -3.50
N ILE A 57 6.99 -7.15 -3.58
CA ILE A 57 5.90 -6.23 -3.30
C ILE A 57 5.57 -6.33 -1.82
N LEU A 58 5.77 -5.22 -1.11
CA LEU A 58 5.48 -5.18 0.31
C LEU A 58 4.03 -4.86 0.57
N PHE A 59 3.43 -4.07 -0.30
CA PHE A 59 2.03 -3.67 -0.17
C PHE A 59 1.46 -3.46 -1.57
N HIS A 60 0.22 -3.87 -1.76
CA HIS A 60 -0.45 -3.66 -3.03
C HIS A 60 -1.94 -3.43 -2.76
N ALA A 61 -2.44 -2.31 -3.20
CA ALA A 61 -3.87 -1.98 -3.11
C ALA A 61 -4.40 -1.61 -4.48
N HIS A 62 -5.65 -1.97 -4.71
CA HIS A 62 -6.33 -1.66 -5.96
C HIS A 62 -7.57 -0.83 -5.62
N LEU A 63 -7.65 0.35 -6.16
CA LEU A 63 -8.78 1.24 -5.94
C LEU A 63 -9.74 1.09 -7.09
N VAL A 64 -10.94 0.59 -6.79
CA VAL A 64 -12.01 0.41 -7.77
C VAL A 64 -13.21 1.20 -7.29
N ASP A 65 -13.55 2.25 -8.03
CA ASP A 65 -14.60 3.16 -7.63
C ASP A 65 -14.25 3.76 -6.27
N ARG A 66 -14.99 3.42 -5.23
CA ARG A 66 -14.67 3.91 -3.90
C ARG A 66 -14.30 2.77 -2.96
N GLU A 67 -13.84 1.66 -3.52
CA GLU A 67 -13.43 0.53 -2.71
C GLU A 67 -11.94 0.31 -2.85
N VAL A 68 -11.29 0.11 -1.73
CA VAL A 68 -9.86 -0.18 -1.68
C VAL A 68 -9.71 -1.66 -1.41
N ILE A 69 -9.17 -2.37 -2.39
CA ILE A 69 -8.96 -3.80 -2.27
C ILE A 69 -7.50 -4.03 -1.95
N ILE A 70 -7.23 -4.55 -0.75
CA ILE A 70 -5.87 -4.83 -0.32
C ILE A 70 -5.49 -6.19 -0.88
N GLU A 71 -4.60 -6.18 -1.87
CA GLU A 71 -4.13 -7.42 -2.49
C GLU A 71 -3.03 -8.06 -1.67
N GLU A 72 -2.18 -7.22 -1.08
CA GLU A 72 -1.07 -7.71 -0.29
C GLU A 72 -0.67 -6.64 0.71
N ASP A 73 -0.45 -7.05 1.97
CA ASP A 73 -0.03 -6.10 2.99
C ASP A 73 0.92 -6.84 3.93
N ASN A 74 2.21 -6.63 3.71
CA ASN A 74 3.25 -7.28 4.49
C ASN A 74 3.93 -6.33 5.45
N PHE A 75 3.37 -5.15 5.67
CA PHE A 75 3.83 -4.29 6.75
C PHE A 75 3.47 -4.94 8.08
N GLU A 76 4.36 -4.78 9.04
CA GLU A 76 4.20 -5.46 10.32
C GLU A 76 2.84 -5.18 10.95
N GLU A 77 2.44 -3.92 10.94
CA GLU A 77 1.16 -3.53 11.54
C GLU A 77 0.08 -3.34 10.51
N GLY A 78 0.42 -3.50 9.23
CA GLY A 78 -0.52 -3.25 8.17
C GLY A 78 -0.69 -1.78 7.89
N LEU A 79 -1.04 -1.45 6.65
CA LEU A 79 -1.30 -0.06 6.29
C LEU A 79 -2.78 0.31 6.35
N SER A 80 -3.65 -0.68 6.54
CA SER A 80 -5.10 -0.40 6.55
C SER A 80 -5.47 0.62 7.61
N SER A 81 -4.90 0.48 8.81
CA SER A 81 -5.23 1.41 9.89
C SER A 81 -4.80 2.83 9.55
N GLN A 82 -3.66 2.97 8.85
CA GLN A 82 -3.21 4.30 8.46
C GLN A 82 -4.10 4.90 7.38
N LEU A 83 -4.60 4.08 6.46
CA LEU A 83 -5.53 4.54 5.46
C LEU A 83 -6.82 5.02 6.10
N ILE A 84 -7.31 4.28 7.09
CA ILE A 84 -8.53 4.67 7.80
C ILE A 84 -8.29 5.97 8.54
N ALA A 85 -7.17 6.08 9.24
CA ALA A 85 -6.84 7.29 9.97
C ALA A 85 -6.71 8.50 9.04
N ALA A 86 -6.31 8.26 7.80
CA ALA A 86 -6.13 9.34 6.83
C ALA A 86 -7.42 9.73 6.12
N GLY A 87 -8.50 9.00 6.33
CA GLY A 87 -9.79 9.40 5.80
C GLY A 87 -10.56 8.40 4.99
N ILE A 88 -10.02 7.20 4.78
CA ILE A 88 -10.76 6.18 4.04
C ILE A 88 -11.69 5.45 5.00
N ASP A 89 -12.96 5.37 4.62
CA ASP A 89 -13.96 4.69 5.43
C ASP A 89 -13.62 3.19 5.51
N ALA A 90 -13.61 2.67 6.73
CA ALA A 90 -13.24 1.27 6.94
C ALA A 90 -14.12 0.31 6.14
N LYS A 91 -15.38 0.67 5.95
CA LYS A 91 -16.30 -0.20 5.21
C LYS A 91 -15.95 -0.28 3.72
N ASN A 92 -15.11 0.61 3.24
CA ASN A 92 -14.68 0.62 1.85
C ASN A 92 -13.35 -0.10 1.64
N ILE A 93 -12.83 -0.75 2.66
CA ILE A 93 -11.57 -1.48 2.55
C ILE A 93 -11.85 -2.97 2.66
N ARG A 94 -11.36 -3.73 1.69
CA ARG A 94 -11.52 -5.17 1.67
C ARG A 94 -10.17 -5.81 1.34
N THR A 95 -10.04 -7.09 1.67
CA THR A 95 -8.84 -7.83 1.34
C THR A 95 -9.20 -8.97 0.40
N SER A 96 -8.47 -9.08 -0.70
CA SER A 96 -8.69 -10.16 -1.64
C SER A 96 -8.13 -11.47 -1.11
N ILE A 97 -7.09 -11.39 -0.29
CA ILE A 97 -6.48 -12.60 0.27
C ILE A 97 -7.48 -13.36 1.15
N THR A 98 -8.22 -12.62 1.98
CA THR A 98 -9.23 -13.24 2.81
C THR A 98 -10.26 -13.96 1.96
N LYS A 99 -10.64 -13.33 0.87
CA LYS A 99 -11.60 -13.91 -0.04
C LYS A 99 -11.08 -15.20 -0.65
N GLN A 100 -9.83 -15.22 -1.03
CA GLN A 100 -9.22 -16.41 -1.60
C GLN A 100 -9.16 -17.55 -0.61
N LYS A 101 -8.84 -17.26 0.63
CA LYS A 101 -8.79 -18.29 1.66
C LYS A 101 -10.16 -18.92 1.85
N ASN A 102 -11.19 -18.12 1.78
CA ASN A 102 -12.54 -18.64 1.95
C ASN A 102 -12.95 -19.51 0.78
N ALA A 103 -12.40 -19.25 -0.38
CA ALA A 103 -12.73 -20.04 -1.57
C ALA A 103 -12.01 -21.38 -1.57
N ALA A 104 -10.92 -21.47 -0.85
CA ALA A 104 -10.17 -22.71 -0.80
C ALA A 104 -10.84 -23.67 0.14
#